data_8d1595c25585f19e43c9f11a41561676
#
_entry.id   8d1595c25585f19e43c9f11a41561676
#
_cell.length_a   1.000
_cell.length_b   1.000
_cell.length_c   1.000
_cell.angle_alpha   90.00
_cell.angle_beta   90.00
_cell.angle_gamma   90.00
#
_symmetry.space_group_name_H-M   'P 1'
#
loop_
_entity.id
_entity.type
_entity.pdbx_description
1 polymer ?
#
loop_
_entity_poly.entity_id
_entity_poly.type
_entity_poly.pdbx_seq_one_letter_code
_entity_poly.pdbx_strand_id
1 'polypeptide(L)'
;RWGGLKVDVAHVQVQGDAAPEQIVRAIKYFNEQEVLPEVLVIIRGGGSADDLAAFNDEPLAREIAASRIPTLVGVGHEVDVTLADMVADRRAATPSNAAQIVVPDAKEFAGSLRYLVQRILSRMDGLLDEHTKEVRDMLRQAWTLLDSRVDLLQSQLVTTRQVLGAYDPRAVLARGYAIVRGRVKTGEQITIEQHTRLITAEVTDVKER
;
A
#
# COMPACT_ATOMS: atom_id res chain seq x y z
N ARG A 1 -28.46 -15.57 11.90
CA ARG A 1 -28.90 -16.80 11.20
C ARG A 1 -28.57 -16.63 9.72
N TRP A 2 -27.98 -17.66 9.14
CA TRP A 2 -27.80 -17.75 7.71
C TRP A 2 -29.12 -18.14 7.07
N GLY A 3 -29.56 -17.48 6.03
CA GLY A 3 -30.68 -17.91 5.21
C GLY A 3 -30.17 -18.77 4.05
N GLY A 4 -31.01 -19.73 3.59
CA GLY A 4 -30.71 -20.50 2.37
C GLY A 4 -29.86 -21.77 2.54
N LEU A 5 -29.60 -22.21 3.78
CA LEU A 5 -28.99 -23.52 3.99
C LEU A 5 -29.97 -24.62 3.62
N LYS A 6 -29.56 -25.51 2.72
CA LYS A 6 -30.25 -26.77 2.43
C LYS A 6 -29.55 -27.89 3.23
N VAL A 7 -30.32 -28.59 4.01
CA VAL A 7 -29.84 -29.73 4.82
C VAL A 7 -30.60 -30.96 4.44
N ASP A 8 -29.91 -31.93 3.86
CA ASP A 8 -30.46 -33.25 3.58
C ASP A 8 -29.99 -34.22 4.70
N VAL A 9 -30.92 -34.97 5.31
CA VAL A 9 -30.62 -35.82 6.46
C VAL A 9 -30.90 -37.27 6.13
N ALA A 10 -29.85 -38.11 6.26
CA ALA A 10 -30.02 -39.56 6.29
C ALA A 10 -30.14 -40.02 7.74
N HIS A 11 -31.28 -40.58 8.09
CA HIS A 11 -31.51 -41.15 9.41
C HIS A 11 -30.93 -42.57 9.47
N VAL A 12 -29.85 -42.75 10.21
CA VAL A 12 -29.15 -44.04 10.38
C VAL A 12 -28.93 -44.34 11.87
N GLN A 13 -28.74 -45.61 12.21
CA GLN A 13 -28.25 -45.96 13.54
C GLN A 13 -26.79 -45.48 13.68
N VAL A 14 -26.47 -44.92 14.84
CA VAL A 14 -25.14 -44.39 15.15
C VAL A 14 -24.48 -45.14 16.31
N GLN A 15 -25.04 -46.27 16.68
CA GLN A 15 -24.54 -47.18 17.71
C GLN A 15 -25.02 -48.63 17.45
N GLY A 16 -24.28 -49.62 17.96
CA GLY A 16 -24.55 -51.05 17.77
C GLY A 16 -24.02 -51.61 16.45
N ASP A 17 -24.10 -52.93 16.27
CA ASP A 17 -23.42 -53.65 15.19
C ASP A 17 -23.91 -53.30 13.77
N ALA A 18 -25.13 -52.83 13.64
CA ALA A 18 -25.67 -52.43 12.34
C ALA A 18 -25.33 -50.98 11.91
N ALA A 19 -24.75 -50.19 12.81
CA ALA A 19 -24.47 -48.78 12.57
C ALA A 19 -23.44 -48.57 11.43
N PRO A 20 -22.28 -49.26 11.37
CA PRO A 20 -21.30 -49.07 10.33
C PRO A 20 -21.86 -49.24 8.93
N GLU A 21 -22.60 -50.36 8.70
CA GLU A 21 -23.18 -50.67 7.40
C GLU A 21 -24.22 -49.63 6.96
N GLN A 22 -25.05 -49.16 7.89
CA GLN A 22 -26.05 -48.12 7.58
C GLN A 22 -25.38 -46.78 7.22
N ILE A 23 -24.32 -46.39 7.94
CA ILE A 23 -23.56 -45.19 7.68
C ILE A 23 -22.86 -45.25 6.31
N VAL A 24 -22.22 -46.38 5.99
CA VAL A 24 -21.59 -46.64 4.68
C VAL A 24 -22.63 -46.48 3.55
N ARG A 25 -23.82 -47.06 3.71
CA ARG A 25 -24.90 -46.91 2.71
C ARG A 25 -25.33 -45.47 2.55
N ALA A 26 -25.41 -44.70 3.62
CA ALA A 26 -25.75 -43.30 3.57
C ALA A 26 -24.66 -42.46 2.88
N ILE A 27 -23.38 -42.73 3.15
CA ILE A 27 -22.25 -42.08 2.49
C ILE A 27 -22.31 -42.32 0.98
N LYS A 28 -22.50 -43.59 0.56
CA LYS A 28 -22.64 -43.95 -0.87
C LYS A 28 -23.81 -43.23 -1.51
N TYR A 29 -24.97 -43.23 -0.88
CA TYR A 29 -26.15 -42.52 -1.37
C TYR A 29 -25.88 -41.07 -1.67
N PHE A 30 -25.21 -40.30 -0.78
CA PHE A 30 -24.89 -38.92 -1.02
C PHE A 30 -23.82 -38.73 -2.12
N ASN A 31 -22.84 -39.63 -2.22
CA ASN A 31 -21.82 -39.59 -3.25
C ASN A 31 -22.33 -39.94 -4.68
N GLU A 32 -23.48 -40.62 -4.77
CA GLU A 32 -24.12 -41.00 -6.04
C GLU A 32 -25.13 -39.94 -6.55
N GLN A 33 -25.39 -38.87 -5.80
CA GLN A 33 -26.30 -37.81 -6.23
C GLN A 33 -25.76 -37.06 -7.44
N GLU A 34 -26.63 -36.61 -8.36
CA GLU A 34 -26.25 -35.77 -9.48
C GLU A 34 -25.65 -34.43 -9.03
N VAL A 35 -26.22 -33.87 -7.96
CA VAL A 35 -25.73 -32.63 -7.32
C VAL A 35 -25.20 -33.01 -5.94
N LEU A 36 -23.88 -33.02 -5.81
CA LEU A 36 -23.23 -33.37 -4.56
C LEU A 36 -23.43 -32.27 -3.51
N PRO A 37 -23.66 -32.65 -2.22
CA PRO A 37 -23.57 -31.72 -1.12
C PRO A 37 -22.19 -31.09 -1.02
N GLU A 38 -22.10 -29.84 -0.50
CA GLU A 38 -20.84 -29.16 -0.30
C GLU A 38 -20.01 -29.77 0.84
N VAL A 39 -20.69 -30.39 1.83
CA VAL A 39 -20.05 -31.07 2.95
C VAL A 39 -20.93 -32.20 3.46
N LEU A 40 -20.33 -33.35 3.81
CA LEU A 40 -20.95 -34.46 4.44
C LEU A 40 -20.60 -34.45 5.94
N VAL A 41 -21.61 -34.32 6.78
CA VAL A 41 -21.43 -34.25 8.23
C VAL A 41 -21.90 -35.53 8.89
N ILE A 42 -21.00 -36.23 9.58
CA ILE A 42 -21.28 -37.43 10.33
C ILE A 42 -21.24 -37.09 11.82
N ILE A 43 -22.38 -37.06 12.45
CA ILE A 43 -22.50 -36.69 13.86
C ILE A 43 -23.27 -37.75 14.66
N ARG A 44 -22.93 -37.86 15.93
CA ARG A 44 -23.62 -38.67 16.90
C ARG A 44 -23.97 -37.84 18.12
N GLY A 45 -25.15 -38.04 18.68
CA GLY A 45 -25.54 -37.52 19.99
C GLY A 45 -24.72 -38.11 21.14
N GLY A 46 -24.90 -37.60 22.35
CA GLY A 46 -24.24 -38.15 23.55
C GLY A 46 -24.56 -39.62 23.80
N GLY A 47 -23.58 -40.38 24.30
CA GLY A 47 -23.68 -41.82 24.63
C GLY A 47 -22.40 -42.29 25.29
N SER A 48 -22.31 -43.58 25.65
CA SER A 48 -21.14 -44.19 26.30
C SER A 48 -19.94 -44.34 25.31
N ALA A 49 -18.73 -44.58 25.85
CA ALA A 49 -17.55 -44.86 25.05
C ALA A 49 -17.72 -46.18 24.24
N ASP A 50 -18.45 -47.15 24.76
CA ASP A 50 -18.73 -48.40 24.05
C ASP A 50 -19.52 -48.18 22.76
N ASP A 51 -20.33 -47.14 22.70
CA ASP A 51 -21.10 -46.79 21.50
C ASP A 51 -20.21 -46.19 20.38
N LEU A 52 -18.95 -45.83 20.66
CA LEU A 52 -17.99 -45.36 19.66
C LEU A 52 -17.35 -46.52 18.88
N ALA A 53 -17.50 -47.76 19.31
CA ALA A 53 -16.95 -48.93 18.64
C ALA A 53 -17.38 -49.00 17.15
N ALA A 54 -18.62 -48.59 16.85
CA ALA A 54 -19.14 -48.56 15.49
C ALA A 54 -18.31 -47.61 14.53
N PHE A 55 -17.66 -46.60 15.06
CA PHE A 55 -16.83 -45.65 14.29
C PHE A 55 -15.35 -46.07 14.18
N ASN A 56 -14.98 -47.21 14.77
CA ASN A 56 -13.69 -47.86 14.61
C ASN A 56 -13.74 -49.02 13.59
N ASP A 57 -14.82 -49.11 12.81
CA ASP A 57 -14.99 -50.10 11.75
C ASP A 57 -14.16 -49.73 10.52
N GLU A 58 -13.35 -50.68 10.02
CA GLU A 58 -12.46 -50.44 8.88
C GLU A 58 -13.20 -50.16 7.57
N PRO A 59 -14.25 -50.93 7.17
CA PRO A 59 -15.09 -50.58 6.03
C PRO A 59 -15.67 -49.19 6.07
N LEU A 60 -16.14 -48.69 7.20
CA LEU A 60 -16.64 -47.35 7.38
C LEU A 60 -15.53 -46.30 7.20
N ALA A 61 -14.37 -46.52 7.81
CA ALA A 61 -13.23 -45.60 7.66
C ALA A 61 -12.78 -45.49 6.20
N ARG A 62 -12.75 -46.61 5.47
CA ARG A 62 -12.40 -46.59 4.03
C ARG A 62 -13.43 -45.86 3.20
N GLU A 63 -14.70 -45.95 3.49
CA GLU A 63 -15.76 -45.28 2.78
C GLU A 63 -15.73 -43.75 3.03
N ILE A 64 -15.45 -43.34 4.27
CA ILE A 64 -15.23 -41.92 4.60
C ILE A 64 -14.05 -41.36 3.83
N ALA A 65 -12.92 -42.07 3.82
CA ALA A 65 -11.71 -41.65 3.10
C ALA A 65 -11.89 -41.60 1.57
N ALA A 66 -12.77 -42.46 1.03
CA ALA A 66 -13.05 -42.52 -0.41
C ALA A 66 -14.15 -41.53 -0.84
N SER A 67 -14.75 -40.79 0.07
CA SER A 67 -15.82 -39.84 -0.25
C SER A 67 -15.34 -38.76 -1.19
N ARG A 68 -16.16 -38.47 -2.21
CA ARG A 68 -15.96 -37.33 -3.12
C ARG A 68 -16.40 -36.02 -2.50
N ILE A 69 -17.20 -36.08 -1.45
CA ILE A 69 -17.73 -34.93 -0.71
C ILE A 69 -16.81 -34.69 0.48
N PRO A 70 -16.37 -33.47 0.74
CA PRO A 70 -15.62 -33.13 1.95
C PRO A 70 -16.34 -33.63 3.21
N THR A 71 -15.62 -34.30 4.09
CA THR A 71 -16.18 -34.98 5.27
C THR A 71 -15.86 -34.27 6.56
N LEU A 72 -16.85 -34.11 7.42
CA LEU A 72 -16.71 -33.60 8.79
C LEU A 72 -17.28 -34.64 9.76
N VAL A 73 -16.45 -35.17 10.65
CA VAL A 73 -16.86 -36.14 11.66
C VAL A 73 -16.90 -35.49 13.04
N GLY A 74 -17.98 -35.70 13.76
CA GLY A 74 -18.18 -35.13 15.11
C GLY A 74 -18.90 -36.14 16.00
N VAL A 75 -18.27 -37.30 16.27
CA VAL A 75 -18.89 -38.45 16.97
C VAL A 75 -18.32 -38.67 18.37
N GLY A 76 -17.06 -38.28 18.63
CA GLY A 76 -16.37 -38.46 19.90
C GLY A 76 -16.35 -37.20 20.78
N HIS A 77 -15.77 -37.32 21.97
CA HIS A 77 -15.37 -36.22 22.83
C HIS A 77 -13.90 -35.90 22.58
N GLU A 78 -13.35 -34.81 23.17
CA GLU A 78 -11.97 -34.38 22.95
C GLU A 78 -10.91 -35.48 23.14
N VAL A 79 -11.17 -36.45 24.06
CA VAL A 79 -10.25 -37.51 24.48
C VAL A 79 -10.40 -38.78 23.64
N ASP A 80 -11.59 -39.02 23.10
CA ASP A 80 -11.91 -40.27 22.40
C ASP A 80 -11.82 -40.07 20.88
N VAL A 81 -10.75 -40.56 20.28
CA VAL A 81 -10.51 -40.47 18.83
C VAL A 81 -10.84 -41.81 18.18
N THR A 82 -11.70 -41.78 17.17
CA THR A 82 -12.09 -42.97 16.40
C THR A 82 -11.35 -43.04 15.05
N LEU A 83 -11.37 -44.22 14.39
CA LEU A 83 -10.86 -44.35 13.02
C LEU A 83 -11.59 -43.40 12.06
N ALA A 84 -12.90 -43.24 12.22
CA ALA A 84 -13.68 -42.27 11.43
C ALA A 84 -13.18 -40.83 11.58
N ASP A 85 -12.81 -40.40 12.80
CA ASP A 85 -12.22 -39.07 13.05
C ASP A 85 -10.85 -38.88 12.36
N MET A 86 -10.05 -39.98 12.30
CA MET A 86 -8.68 -39.92 11.74
C MET A 86 -8.67 -39.84 10.22
N VAL A 87 -9.68 -40.37 9.55
CA VAL A 87 -9.74 -40.42 8.07
C VAL A 87 -10.58 -39.29 7.47
N ALA A 88 -11.35 -38.59 8.30
CA ALA A 88 -12.17 -37.46 7.86
C ALA A 88 -11.29 -36.24 7.50
N ASP A 89 -11.75 -35.42 6.55
CA ASP A 89 -11.07 -34.16 6.18
C ASP A 89 -11.03 -33.18 7.36
N ARG A 90 -12.05 -33.20 8.20
CA ARG A 90 -12.13 -32.36 9.41
C ARG A 90 -12.76 -33.14 10.55
N ARG A 91 -12.25 -32.91 11.75
CA ARG A 91 -12.81 -33.42 12.99
C ARG A 91 -13.47 -32.28 13.77
N ALA A 92 -14.62 -32.58 14.38
CA ALA A 92 -15.27 -31.78 15.40
C ALA A 92 -15.28 -32.50 16.75
N ALA A 93 -15.05 -31.78 17.83
CA ALA A 93 -15.06 -32.37 19.17
C ALA A 93 -16.47 -32.76 19.65
N THR A 94 -17.51 -32.16 19.10
CA THR A 94 -18.92 -32.41 19.42
C THR A 94 -19.82 -32.12 18.22
N PRO A 95 -21.06 -32.64 18.18
CA PRO A 95 -22.04 -32.25 17.15
C PRO A 95 -22.29 -30.72 17.06
N SER A 96 -22.30 -30.05 18.21
CA SER A 96 -22.45 -28.59 18.25
C SER A 96 -21.26 -27.87 17.65
N ASN A 97 -20.07 -28.39 17.89
CA ASN A 97 -18.85 -27.87 17.27
C ASN A 97 -18.83 -28.15 15.76
N ALA A 98 -19.31 -29.31 15.31
CA ALA A 98 -19.47 -29.58 13.88
C ALA A 98 -20.39 -28.55 13.20
N ALA A 99 -21.51 -28.21 13.84
CA ALA A 99 -22.41 -27.19 13.33
C ALA A 99 -21.75 -25.80 13.25
N GLN A 100 -20.90 -25.42 14.21
CA GLN A 100 -20.15 -24.14 14.18
C GLN A 100 -19.06 -24.11 13.09
N ILE A 101 -18.43 -25.26 12.82
CA ILE A 101 -17.43 -25.40 11.76
C ILE A 101 -18.09 -25.20 10.38
N VAL A 102 -19.25 -25.82 10.16
CA VAL A 102 -19.98 -25.78 8.89
C VAL A 102 -20.64 -24.42 8.69
N VAL A 103 -21.19 -23.85 9.76
CA VAL A 103 -21.95 -22.59 9.70
C VAL A 103 -21.40 -21.61 10.71
N PRO A 104 -20.40 -20.78 10.31
CA PRO A 104 -19.86 -19.75 11.20
C PRO A 104 -20.94 -18.74 11.61
N ASP A 105 -20.76 -18.06 12.74
CA ASP A 105 -21.71 -17.05 13.20
C ASP A 105 -21.76 -15.86 12.21
N ALA A 106 -22.95 -15.63 11.66
CA ALA A 106 -23.17 -14.57 10.68
C ALA A 106 -22.86 -13.16 11.24
N LYS A 107 -23.07 -12.94 12.55
CA LYS A 107 -22.76 -11.66 13.20
C LYS A 107 -21.25 -11.45 13.34
N GLU A 108 -20.55 -12.51 13.72
CA GLU A 108 -19.09 -12.48 13.84
C GLU A 108 -18.45 -12.27 12.48
N PHE A 109 -18.91 -12.98 11.44
CA PHE A 109 -18.45 -12.81 10.07
C PHE A 109 -18.71 -11.38 9.55
N ALA A 110 -19.94 -10.87 9.76
CA ALA A 110 -20.27 -9.48 9.38
C ALA A 110 -19.43 -8.45 10.17
N GLY A 111 -19.13 -8.73 11.42
CA GLY A 111 -18.22 -7.92 12.25
C GLY A 111 -16.81 -7.88 11.69
N SER A 112 -16.28 -9.04 11.33
CA SER A 112 -14.95 -9.18 10.72
C SER A 112 -14.85 -8.44 9.38
N LEU A 113 -15.89 -8.53 8.54
CA LEU A 113 -15.95 -7.79 7.28
C LEU A 113 -15.96 -6.27 7.50
N ARG A 114 -16.78 -5.77 8.44
CA ARG A 114 -16.81 -4.33 8.76
C ARG A 114 -15.45 -3.85 9.25
N TYR A 115 -14.81 -4.61 10.12
CA TYR A 115 -13.46 -4.29 10.60
C TYR A 115 -12.44 -4.22 9.45
N LEU A 116 -12.46 -5.19 8.53
CA LEU A 116 -11.57 -5.17 7.36
C LEU A 116 -11.82 -3.96 6.46
N VAL A 117 -13.08 -3.62 6.19
CA VAL A 117 -13.43 -2.43 5.41
C VAL A 117 -12.94 -1.15 6.09
N GLN A 118 -13.15 -1.00 7.40
CA GLN A 118 -12.64 0.15 8.14
C GLN A 118 -11.11 0.26 8.10
N ARG A 119 -10.41 -0.87 8.22
CA ARG A 119 -8.93 -0.89 8.07
C ARG A 119 -8.48 -0.43 6.69
N ILE A 120 -9.16 -0.87 5.63
CA ILE A 120 -8.86 -0.45 4.25
C ILE A 120 -9.05 1.06 4.12
N LEU A 121 -10.19 1.59 4.56
CA LEU A 121 -10.49 3.02 4.49
C LEU A 121 -9.46 3.86 5.25
N SER A 122 -9.16 3.49 6.49
CA SER A 122 -8.16 4.20 7.30
C SER A 122 -6.77 4.18 6.67
N ARG A 123 -6.40 3.08 6.01
CA ARG A 123 -5.11 2.99 5.30
C ARG A 123 -5.09 3.85 4.04
N MET A 124 -6.20 3.92 3.32
CA MET A 124 -6.34 4.81 2.16
C MET A 124 -6.24 6.29 2.57
N ASP A 125 -6.94 6.69 3.63
CA ASP A 125 -6.86 8.05 4.16
C ASP A 125 -5.42 8.41 4.55
N GLY A 126 -4.73 7.50 5.26
CA GLY A 126 -3.32 7.70 5.62
C GLY A 126 -2.38 7.88 4.43
N LEU A 127 -2.57 7.09 3.36
CA LEU A 127 -1.79 7.21 2.12
C LEU A 127 -2.07 8.53 1.39
N LEU A 128 -3.34 8.96 1.34
CA LEU A 128 -3.71 10.24 0.74
C LEU A 128 -3.12 11.43 1.50
N ASP A 129 -3.14 11.38 2.84
CA ASP A 129 -2.53 12.42 3.67
C ASP A 129 -1.01 12.48 3.48
N GLU A 130 -0.34 11.33 3.43
CA GLU A 130 1.11 11.22 3.18
C GLU A 130 1.49 11.85 1.83
N HIS A 131 0.83 11.42 0.75
CA HIS A 131 1.10 11.98 -0.59
C HIS A 131 0.73 13.45 -0.71
N THR A 132 -0.35 13.89 -0.06
CA THR A 132 -0.73 15.31 -0.03
C THR A 132 0.34 16.14 0.68
N LYS A 133 0.92 15.62 1.76
CA LYS A 133 2.04 16.25 2.46
C LYS A 133 3.28 16.32 1.59
N GLU A 134 3.66 15.21 0.94
CA GLU A 134 4.81 15.18 0.03
C GLU A 134 4.71 16.21 -1.09
N VAL A 135 3.55 16.28 -1.75
CA VAL A 135 3.31 17.28 -2.81
C VAL A 135 3.44 18.70 -2.27
N ARG A 136 2.88 18.96 -1.09
CA ARG A 136 2.95 20.27 -0.45
C ARG A 136 4.39 20.66 -0.08
N ASP A 137 5.17 19.71 0.39
CA ASP A 137 6.58 19.93 0.74
C ASP A 137 7.44 20.15 -0.52
N MET A 138 7.19 19.40 -1.60
CA MET A 138 7.83 19.64 -2.91
C MET A 138 7.54 21.04 -3.46
N LEU A 139 6.29 21.49 -3.36
CA LEU A 139 5.91 22.86 -3.77
C LEU A 139 6.64 23.92 -2.94
N ARG A 140 6.75 23.76 -1.63
CA ARG A 140 7.52 24.67 -0.77
C ARG A 140 8.98 24.73 -1.19
N GLN A 141 9.60 23.58 -1.43
CA GLN A 141 10.99 23.52 -1.89
C GLN A 141 11.18 24.22 -3.23
N ALA A 142 10.26 24.00 -4.18
CA ALA A 142 10.29 24.66 -5.48
C ALA A 142 10.19 26.19 -5.34
N TRP A 143 9.29 26.71 -4.49
CA TRP A 143 9.18 28.13 -4.20
C TRP A 143 10.48 28.71 -3.60
N THR A 144 11.06 28.04 -2.60
CA THR A 144 12.32 28.48 -1.99
C THR A 144 13.46 28.53 -3.00
N LEU A 145 13.54 27.56 -3.91
CA LEU A 145 14.54 27.55 -4.96
C LEU A 145 14.34 28.71 -5.96
N LEU A 146 13.09 28.99 -6.34
CA LEU A 146 12.76 30.11 -7.22
C LEU A 146 13.11 31.46 -6.58
N ASP A 147 12.72 31.69 -5.33
CA ASP A 147 13.07 32.92 -4.60
C ASP A 147 14.57 33.10 -4.52
N SER A 148 15.32 32.06 -4.12
CA SER A 148 16.80 32.13 -4.09
C SER A 148 17.40 32.43 -5.44
N ARG A 149 16.81 31.92 -6.53
CA ARG A 149 17.30 32.20 -7.90
C ARG A 149 17.03 33.64 -8.33
N VAL A 150 15.85 34.18 -7.98
CA VAL A 150 15.48 35.55 -8.22
C VAL A 150 16.44 36.50 -7.47
N ASP A 151 16.69 36.26 -6.19
CA ASP A 151 17.59 37.04 -5.37
C ASP A 151 19.03 37.06 -5.95
N LEU A 152 19.51 35.88 -6.37
CA LEU A 152 20.83 35.78 -7.02
C LEU A 152 20.90 36.61 -8.31
N LEU A 153 19.88 36.54 -9.16
CA LEU A 153 19.82 37.29 -10.40
C LEU A 153 19.74 38.79 -10.14
N GLN A 154 18.96 39.23 -9.15
CA GLN A 154 18.91 40.64 -8.73
C GLN A 154 20.27 41.15 -8.24
N SER A 155 20.94 40.35 -7.40
CA SER A 155 22.30 40.70 -6.94
C SER A 155 23.30 40.81 -8.09
N GLN A 156 23.26 39.88 -9.05
CA GLN A 156 24.09 39.91 -10.25
C GLN A 156 23.82 41.19 -11.10
N LEU A 157 22.53 41.53 -11.27
CA LEU A 157 22.15 42.77 -11.99
C LEU A 157 22.68 44.00 -11.30
N VAL A 158 22.57 44.14 -9.98
CA VAL A 158 23.09 45.26 -9.21
C VAL A 158 24.61 45.37 -9.39
N THR A 159 25.33 44.25 -9.23
CA THR A 159 26.78 44.21 -9.40
C THR A 159 27.21 44.63 -10.82
N THR A 160 26.53 44.04 -11.83
CA THR A 160 26.84 44.38 -13.24
C THR A 160 26.57 45.84 -13.52
N ARG A 161 25.48 46.42 -12.99
CA ARG A 161 25.17 47.84 -13.13
C ARG A 161 26.22 48.72 -12.46
N GLN A 162 26.73 48.36 -11.30
CA GLN A 162 27.81 49.06 -10.61
C GLN A 162 29.10 49.05 -11.42
N VAL A 163 29.47 47.90 -11.97
CA VAL A 163 30.65 47.73 -12.83
C VAL A 163 30.52 48.59 -14.08
N LEU A 164 29.38 48.52 -14.78
CA LEU A 164 29.12 49.38 -15.95
C LEU A 164 29.17 50.86 -15.61
N GLY A 165 28.62 51.27 -14.47
CA GLY A 165 28.69 52.64 -14.00
C GLY A 165 30.13 53.12 -13.70
N ALA A 166 31.00 52.23 -13.26
CA ALA A 166 32.41 52.53 -13.04
C ALA A 166 33.19 52.79 -14.35
N TYR A 167 32.73 52.18 -15.45
CA TYR A 167 33.31 52.39 -16.80
C TYR A 167 32.65 53.53 -17.58
N ASP A 168 31.63 54.23 -17.02
CA ASP A 168 30.98 55.35 -17.67
C ASP A 168 31.95 56.50 -17.73
N PRO A 169 32.39 56.93 -18.95
CA PRO A 169 33.32 58.07 -19.12
C PRO A 169 32.77 59.38 -18.54
N ARG A 170 31.44 59.55 -18.55
CA ARG A 170 30.77 60.73 -18.03
C ARG A 170 30.96 60.89 -16.52
N ALA A 171 30.93 59.75 -15.79
CA ALA A 171 31.19 59.77 -14.36
C ALA A 171 32.65 60.17 -14.04
N VAL A 172 33.59 59.76 -14.88
CA VAL A 172 35.00 60.10 -14.74
C VAL A 172 35.20 61.62 -15.06
N LEU A 173 34.58 62.11 -16.11
CA LEU A 173 34.62 63.53 -16.45
C LEU A 173 33.98 64.42 -15.38
N ALA A 174 32.86 63.96 -14.76
CA ALA A 174 32.20 64.72 -13.67
C ALA A 174 33.08 64.86 -12.41
N ARG A 175 34.06 63.98 -12.20
CA ARG A 175 35.03 64.02 -11.10
C ARG A 175 36.18 65.02 -11.40
N GLY A 176 36.17 65.73 -12.54
CA GLY A 176 37.17 66.69 -12.90
C GLY A 176 38.30 66.17 -13.81
N TYR A 177 38.19 64.90 -14.23
CA TYR A 177 39.09 64.30 -15.20
C TYR A 177 38.75 64.83 -16.61
N ALA A 178 39.73 64.79 -17.51
CA ALA A 178 39.53 65.13 -18.89
C ALA A 178 40.01 64.00 -19.82
N ILE A 179 39.29 63.79 -20.90
CA ILE A 179 39.70 62.85 -21.96
C ILE A 179 40.42 63.66 -23.02
N VAL A 180 41.68 63.34 -23.31
CA VAL A 180 42.46 63.96 -24.37
C VAL A 180 42.33 63.10 -25.63
N ARG A 181 41.90 63.76 -26.74
CA ARG A 181 41.81 63.15 -28.07
C ARG A 181 42.75 63.83 -29.00
N GLY A 182 43.49 63.09 -29.78
CA GLY A 182 44.49 63.61 -30.73
C GLY A 182 45.86 63.02 -30.47
N ARG A 183 46.85 63.39 -31.27
CA ARG A 183 48.23 62.98 -31.08
C ARG A 183 48.96 63.97 -30.18
N VAL A 184 49.47 63.48 -29.09
CA VAL A 184 50.22 64.26 -28.13
C VAL A 184 51.69 64.41 -28.62
N LYS A 185 51.91 65.31 -29.58
CA LYS A 185 53.22 65.67 -30.08
C LYS A 185 53.33 67.19 -30.09
N THR A 186 54.53 67.76 -29.81
CA THR A 186 54.77 69.16 -29.81
C THR A 186 54.39 69.80 -31.14
N GLY A 187 53.57 70.86 -31.10
CA GLY A 187 53.05 71.61 -32.27
C GLY A 187 51.71 71.00 -32.81
N GLU A 188 51.20 69.90 -32.31
CA GLU A 188 49.91 69.33 -32.72
C GLU A 188 48.75 69.85 -31.84
N GLN A 189 47.58 70.01 -32.46
CA GLN A 189 46.36 70.34 -31.74
C GLN A 189 45.70 69.12 -31.15
N ILE A 190 45.32 69.19 -29.88
CA ILE A 190 44.56 68.14 -29.13
C ILE A 190 43.22 68.71 -28.68
N THR A 191 42.26 67.84 -28.58
CA THR A 191 40.95 68.16 -28.02
C THR A 191 40.88 67.59 -26.62
N ILE A 192 40.61 68.43 -25.64
CA ILE A 192 40.44 68.05 -24.24
C ILE A 192 38.93 68.13 -23.92
N GLU A 193 38.32 66.96 -23.70
CA GLU A 193 36.91 66.86 -23.37
C GLU A 193 36.77 66.80 -21.84
N GLN A 194 36.11 67.78 -21.27
CA GLN A 194 35.69 67.84 -19.88
C GLN A 194 34.17 67.71 -19.79
N HIS A 195 33.64 67.51 -18.60
CA HIS A 195 32.21 67.25 -18.37
C HIS A 195 31.28 68.27 -19.08
N THR A 196 31.62 69.50 -19.07
CA THR A 196 30.80 70.62 -19.63
C THR A 196 31.50 71.42 -20.71
N ARG A 197 32.74 71.09 -21.03
CA ARG A 197 33.58 71.96 -21.95
C ARG A 197 34.43 71.12 -22.88
N LEU A 198 34.56 71.61 -24.09
CA LEU A 198 35.45 71.07 -25.08
C LEU A 198 36.50 72.14 -25.31
N ILE A 199 37.75 71.81 -25.05
CA ILE A 199 38.86 72.76 -25.16
C ILE A 199 39.79 72.24 -26.25
N THR A 200 40.11 73.10 -27.22
CA THR A 200 41.17 72.86 -28.22
C THR A 200 42.46 73.53 -27.73
N ALA A 201 43.52 72.74 -27.59
CA ALA A 201 44.83 73.26 -27.13
C ALA A 201 45.93 72.75 -28.04
N GLU A 202 46.99 73.55 -28.17
CA GLU A 202 48.21 73.15 -28.87
C GLU A 202 49.21 72.57 -27.87
N VAL A 203 49.83 71.48 -28.21
CA VAL A 203 50.83 70.83 -27.37
C VAL A 203 52.17 71.61 -27.50
N THR A 204 52.56 72.29 -26.44
CA THR A 204 53.82 73.08 -26.44
C THR A 204 55.03 72.24 -26.06
N ASP A 205 54.91 71.26 -25.20
CA ASP A 205 56.02 70.41 -24.77
C ASP A 205 55.48 69.02 -24.32
N VAL A 206 56.23 67.98 -24.57
CA VAL A 206 55.93 66.61 -24.15
C VAL A 206 57.13 66.07 -23.39
N LYS A 207 56.94 65.72 -22.11
CA LYS A 207 57.94 65.06 -21.32
C LYS A 207 57.51 63.62 -21.04
N GLU A 208 58.36 62.70 -21.42
CA GLU A 208 58.19 61.28 -20.99
C GLU A 208 58.59 61.12 -19.52
N ARG A 209 57.87 60.27 -18.78
CA ARG A 209 58.07 60.03 -17.36
C ARG A 209 58.81 58.74 -17.15
#